data_3bc72029430a168fe90a8a1f5c76de26
#
_entry.id   3bc72029430a168fe90a8a1f5c76de26
#
_cell.length_a   1.000
_cell.length_b   1.000
_cell.length_c   1.000
_cell.angle_alpha   90.00
_cell.angle_beta   90.00
_cell.angle_gamma   90.00
#
_symmetry.space_group_name_H-M   'P 1'
#
loop_
_entity.id
_entity.type
_entity.pdbx_description
1 polymer ?
#
loop_
_entity_poly.entity_id
_entity_poly.type
_entity_poly.pdbx_seq_one_letter_code
_entity_poly.pdbx_strand_id
1 'polypeptide(L)'
;MKKILLIVLTLSTSLTLFAQRQMQVWQNGVSTSFAVAEVDSVTFEEHIDPNVKQLLGVWEGEETVYTFQFIMLTFEADGIVEYYRGSNPYAPVHTGPNMRQKWNYTVSDNILEFSFQPDSHFQPFQYTTEYTITDSTLIMYNFSMDGIRFEKLELMKKRL
;
A
#
# COMPACT_ATOMS: atom_id res chain seq x y z
N MET A 1 39.76 11.48 56.78
CA MET A 1 39.71 12.14 55.47
C MET A 1 39.61 11.18 54.28
N LYS A 2 40.32 10.02 54.25
CA LYS A 2 40.24 9.07 53.14
C LYS A 2 38.84 8.45 52.88
N LYS A 3 38.04 8.25 53.91
CA LYS A 3 36.67 7.67 53.79
C LYS A 3 35.64 8.63 53.17
N ILE A 4 35.79 9.93 53.42
CA ILE A 4 34.90 10.98 52.87
C ILE A 4 35.23 11.16 51.37
N LEU A 5 36.48 11.05 50.97
CA LEU A 5 36.88 11.11 49.56
C LEU A 5 36.30 9.97 48.74
N LEU A 6 36.23 8.77 49.32
CA LEU A 6 35.66 7.60 48.64
C LEU A 6 34.15 7.74 48.43
N ILE A 7 33.44 8.30 49.43
CA ILE A 7 31.98 8.54 49.33
C ILE A 7 31.66 9.61 48.29
N VAL A 8 32.47 10.67 48.20
CA VAL A 8 32.28 11.72 47.20
C VAL A 8 32.57 11.17 45.79
N LEU A 9 33.58 10.33 45.65
CA LEU A 9 33.91 9.70 44.35
C LEU A 9 32.85 8.71 43.91
N THR A 10 32.30 7.91 44.83
CA THR A 10 31.18 6.97 44.49
C THR A 10 29.88 7.71 44.22
N LEU A 11 29.61 8.86 44.85
CA LEU A 11 28.45 9.69 44.57
C LEU A 11 28.58 10.39 43.19
N SER A 12 29.78 10.88 42.86
CA SER A 12 30.02 11.52 41.56
C SER A 12 29.96 10.51 40.40
N THR A 13 30.37 9.27 40.59
CA THR A 13 30.26 8.22 39.56
C THR A 13 28.83 7.70 39.40
N SER A 14 28.02 7.72 40.47
CA SER A 14 26.62 7.34 40.36
C SER A 14 25.74 8.40 39.66
N LEU A 15 26.14 9.68 39.73
CA LEU A 15 25.46 10.76 39.03
C LEU A 15 25.75 10.80 37.54
N THR A 16 26.89 10.27 37.10
CA THR A 16 27.23 10.18 35.68
C THR A 16 26.66 8.91 34.99
N LEU A 17 26.14 7.94 35.75
CA LEU A 17 25.54 6.73 35.23
C LEU A 17 24.08 6.93 34.74
N PHE A 18 23.48 8.07 34.97
CA PHE A 18 22.33 8.54 34.22
C PHE A 18 22.80 9.13 32.87
N ALA A 19 23.70 8.42 32.18
CA ALA A 19 24.09 8.76 30.82
C ALA A 19 22.83 8.95 30.01
N GLN A 20 22.61 10.16 29.56
CA GLN A 20 21.46 10.55 28.76
C GLN A 20 21.30 9.55 27.63
N ARG A 21 20.29 8.67 27.74
CA ARG A 21 19.93 7.80 26.63
C ARG A 21 19.42 8.70 25.52
N GLN A 22 20.10 8.65 24.39
CA GLN A 22 19.71 9.36 23.20
C GLN A 22 19.11 8.37 22.22
N MET A 23 17.99 8.74 21.64
CA MET A 23 17.43 8.07 20.47
C MET A 23 17.99 8.76 19.22
N GLN A 24 18.56 7.99 18.31
CA GLN A 24 19.01 8.49 17.00
C GLN A 24 18.04 8.04 15.91
N VAL A 25 17.52 9.00 15.17
CA VAL A 25 16.69 8.76 13.99
C VAL A 25 17.52 9.08 12.76
N TRP A 26 17.64 8.11 11.87
CA TRP A 26 18.37 8.25 10.61
C TRP A 26 17.36 8.41 9.46
N GLN A 27 17.54 9.47 8.66
CA GLN A 27 16.75 9.69 7.45
C GLN A 27 17.67 10.21 6.34
N ASN A 28 17.69 9.51 5.20
CA ASN A 28 18.52 9.87 4.03
C ASN A 28 20.01 10.11 4.36
N GLY A 29 20.57 9.29 5.26
CA GLY A 29 21.97 9.41 5.68
C GLY A 29 22.26 10.50 6.71
N VAL A 30 21.26 11.24 7.16
CA VAL A 30 21.36 12.25 8.22
C VAL A 30 20.74 11.71 9.50
N SER A 31 21.46 11.88 10.63
CA SER A 31 20.93 11.49 11.95
C SER A 31 20.51 12.71 12.75
N THR A 32 19.38 12.57 13.43
CA THR A 32 18.91 13.53 14.45
C THR A 32 18.84 12.81 15.79
N SER A 33 19.41 13.43 16.83
CA SER A 33 19.44 12.87 18.18
C SER A 33 18.42 13.55 19.07
N PHE A 34 17.67 12.76 19.83
CA PHE A 34 16.68 13.20 20.80
C PHE A 34 17.06 12.66 22.18
N ALA A 35 16.97 13.47 23.25
CA ALA A 35 17.07 12.97 24.60
C ALA A 35 15.85 12.09 24.90
N VAL A 36 16.07 10.82 25.29
CA VAL A 36 14.95 9.88 25.55
C VAL A 36 14.01 10.39 26.63
N ALA A 37 14.52 11.18 27.60
CA ALA A 37 13.71 11.79 28.65
C ALA A 37 12.73 12.87 28.14
N GLU A 38 12.93 13.37 26.91
CA GLU A 38 12.10 14.41 26.29
C GLU A 38 11.12 13.81 25.26
N VAL A 39 11.15 12.48 25.07
CA VAL A 39 10.31 11.78 24.11
C VAL A 39 9.19 11.07 24.85
N ASP A 40 7.98 11.63 24.81
CA ASP A 40 6.81 11.06 25.45
C ASP A 40 6.28 9.83 24.68
N SER A 41 6.36 9.86 23.35
CA SER A 41 5.92 8.75 22.49
C SER A 41 6.62 8.82 21.13
N VAL A 42 6.76 7.67 20.48
CA VAL A 42 7.17 7.56 19.08
C VAL A 42 6.02 6.90 18.33
N THR A 43 5.44 7.65 17.41
CA THR A 43 4.37 7.13 16.54
C THR A 43 4.94 6.98 15.13
N PHE A 44 4.75 5.83 14.54
CA PHE A 44 5.04 5.60 13.13
C PHE A 44 3.72 5.66 12.37
N GLU A 45 3.54 6.72 11.60
CA GLU A 45 2.43 6.81 10.67
C GLU A 45 2.89 6.27 9.32
N GLU A 46 2.13 5.34 8.78
CA GLU A 46 2.34 4.86 7.43
C GLU A 46 1.97 6.00 6.46
N HIS A 47 2.99 6.53 5.78
CA HIS A 47 2.78 7.57 4.78
C HIS A 47 2.33 6.93 3.48
N ILE A 48 1.02 6.77 3.34
CA ILE A 48 0.41 6.32 2.09
C ILE A 48 0.39 7.50 1.11
N ASP A 49 0.95 7.30 -0.09
CA ASP A 49 0.86 8.28 -1.17
C ASP A 49 -0.60 8.73 -1.37
N PRO A 50 -0.88 10.04 -1.44
CA PRO A 50 -2.24 10.55 -1.63
C PRO A 50 -2.95 9.94 -2.85
N ASN A 51 -2.23 9.67 -3.94
CA ASN A 51 -2.78 9.04 -5.14
C ASN A 51 -3.18 7.59 -4.87
N VAL A 52 -2.36 6.84 -4.13
CA VAL A 52 -2.69 5.49 -3.67
C VAL A 52 -3.92 5.53 -2.76
N LYS A 53 -3.97 6.48 -1.81
CA LYS A 53 -5.08 6.60 -0.86
C LYS A 53 -6.44 6.77 -1.54
N GLN A 54 -6.51 7.51 -2.65
CA GLN A 54 -7.74 7.67 -3.41
C GLN A 54 -8.21 6.36 -4.05
N LEU A 55 -7.27 5.53 -4.50
CA LEU A 55 -7.56 4.24 -5.13
C LEU A 55 -8.04 3.19 -4.14
N LEU A 56 -7.63 3.25 -2.86
CA LEU A 56 -7.94 2.20 -1.88
C LEU A 56 -9.42 1.86 -1.82
N GLY A 57 -9.71 0.56 -1.76
CA GLY A 57 -11.04 0.00 -1.65
C GLY A 57 -11.50 -0.77 -2.87
N VAL A 58 -12.79 -1.02 -2.94
CA VAL A 58 -13.42 -1.86 -3.96
C VAL A 58 -14.05 -0.99 -5.03
N TRP A 59 -13.75 -1.31 -6.29
CA TRP A 59 -14.27 -0.65 -7.48
C TRP A 59 -14.96 -1.70 -8.36
N GLU A 60 -16.20 -1.44 -8.72
CA GLU A 60 -17.06 -2.40 -9.41
C GLU A 60 -17.59 -1.79 -10.71
N GLY A 61 -17.70 -2.60 -11.76
CA GLY A 61 -18.29 -2.22 -13.02
C GLY A 61 -18.76 -3.42 -13.83
N GLU A 62 -19.47 -3.16 -14.91
CA GLU A 62 -19.94 -4.18 -15.81
C GLU A 62 -19.26 -4.06 -17.18
N GLU A 63 -18.84 -5.17 -17.70
CA GLU A 63 -18.40 -5.28 -19.08
C GLU A 63 -19.60 -5.60 -19.98
N THR A 64 -19.86 -4.72 -20.94
CA THR A 64 -20.98 -4.87 -21.87
C THR A 64 -20.56 -5.33 -23.28
N VAL A 65 -19.24 -5.46 -23.53
CA VAL A 65 -18.70 -5.64 -24.89
C VAL A 65 -18.86 -7.05 -25.40
N TYR A 66 -18.67 -8.06 -24.56
CA TYR A 66 -18.68 -9.46 -25.02
C TYR A 66 -19.66 -10.38 -24.30
N THR A 67 -19.78 -10.20 -23.01
CA THR A 67 -20.71 -10.95 -22.17
C THR A 67 -20.92 -10.10 -20.94
N PHE A 68 -22.13 -9.92 -20.49
CA PHE A 68 -22.42 -9.19 -19.24
C PHE A 68 -21.62 -9.79 -18.07
N GLN A 69 -20.38 -9.38 -17.95
CA GLN A 69 -19.47 -9.82 -16.89
C GLN A 69 -19.20 -8.68 -15.94
N PHE A 70 -19.18 -9.03 -14.70
CA PHE A 70 -18.84 -8.13 -13.62
C PHE A 70 -17.32 -8.03 -13.50
N ILE A 71 -16.81 -6.82 -13.38
CA ILE A 71 -15.40 -6.54 -13.11
C ILE A 71 -15.31 -5.92 -11.73
N MET A 72 -14.37 -6.38 -10.93
CA MET A 72 -14.07 -5.80 -9.63
C MET A 72 -12.56 -5.67 -9.44
N LEU A 73 -12.13 -4.51 -8.98
CA LEU A 73 -10.76 -4.26 -8.56
C LEU A 73 -10.79 -3.88 -7.08
N THR A 74 -10.00 -4.56 -6.28
CA THR A 74 -9.79 -4.21 -4.87
C THR A 74 -8.35 -3.77 -4.69
N PHE A 75 -8.13 -2.47 -4.47
CA PHE A 75 -6.81 -1.91 -4.23
C PHE A 75 -6.48 -1.93 -2.74
N GLU A 76 -5.35 -2.53 -2.39
CA GLU A 76 -4.80 -2.62 -1.04
C GLU A 76 -3.62 -1.63 -0.88
N ALA A 77 -3.34 -1.19 0.34
CA ALA A 77 -2.31 -0.17 0.60
C ALA A 77 -0.87 -0.66 0.35
N ASP A 78 -0.66 -1.96 0.37
CA ASP A 78 0.64 -2.62 0.14
C ASP A 78 1.04 -2.73 -1.33
N GLY A 79 0.30 -2.09 -2.24
CA GLY A 79 0.57 -2.14 -3.67
C GLY A 79 0.01 -3.38 -4.37
N ILE A 80 -0.89 -4.10 -3.72
CA ILE A 80 -1.61 -5.23 -4.30
C ILE A 80 -2.98 -4.79 -4.78
N VAL A 81 -3.39 -5.29 -5.93
CA VAL A 81 -4.77 -5.19 -6.41
C VAL A 81 -5.30 -6.59 -6.70
N GLU A 82 -6.43 -6.91 -6.11
CA GLU A 82 -7.18 -8.12 -6.46
C GLU A 82 -8.13 -7.81 -7.61
N TYR A 83 -7.94 -8.50 -8.72
CA TYR A 83 -8.81 -8.44 -9.88
C TYR A 83 -9.79 -9.61 -9.87
N TYR A 84 -11.03 -9.31 -10.14
CA TYR A 84 -12.08 -10.29 -10.38
C TYR A 84 -12.81 -9.98 -11.68
N ARG A 85 -13.10 -11.03 -12.45
CA ARG A 85 -13.99 -11.00 -13.61
C ARG A 85 -14.85 -12.23 -13.63
N GLY A 86 -16.15 -12.08 -13.80
CA GLY A 86 -17.09 -13.19 -13.83
C GLY A 86 -18.54 -12.79 -13.69
N SER A 87 -19.42 -13.75 -13.65
CA SER A 87 -20.86 -13.53 -13.57
C SER A 87 -21.34 -13.16 -12.14
N ASN A 88 -20.57 -13.51 -11.11
CA ASN A 88 -20.93 -13.23 -9.72
C ASN A 88 -19.67 -13.08 -8.86
N PRO A 89 -19.32 -11.86 -8.42
CA PRO A 89 -18.13 -11.60 -7.61
C PRO A 89 -18.21 -12.19 -6.20
N TYR A 90 -19.38 -12.56 -5.75
CA TYR A 90 -19.64 -13.13 -4.43
C TYR A 90 -19.73 -14.67 -4.43
N ALA A 91 -19.62 -15.28 -5.61
CA ALA A 91 -19.60 -16.74 -5.69
C ALA A 91 -18.28 -17.32 -5.17
N PRO A 92 -18.28 -18.53 -4.60
CA PRO A 92 -17.05 -19.23 -4.25
C PRO A 92 -16.12 -19.36 -5.46
N VAL A 93 -14.83 -19.21 -5.24
CA VAL A 93 -13.76 -19.15 -6.27
C VAL A 93 -13.79 -20.32 -7.27
N HIS A 94 -14.45 -21.43 -6.93
CA HIS A 94 -14.43 -22.67 -7.71
C HIS A 94 -15.70 -22.92 -8.55
N THR A 95 -16.62 -21.96 -8.60
CA THR A 95 -17.89 -22.15 -9.32
C THR A 95 -17.92 -21.32 -10.61
N GLY A 96 -17.55 -21.95 -11.73
CA GLY A 96 -17.72 -21.38 -13.07
C GLY A 96 -16.52 -20.58 -13.61
N PRO A 97 -16.70 -19.78 -14.67
CA PRO A 97 -15.65 -19.01 -15.35
C PRO A 97 -15.20 -17.77 -14.58
N ASN A 98 -15.22 -17.82 -13.27
CA ASN A 98 -14.83 -16.72 -12.41
C ASN A 98 -13.31 -16.70 -12.28
N MET A 99 -12.70 -15.61 -12.71
CA MET A 99 -11.27 -15.41 -12.62
C MET A 99 -10.97 -14.44 -11.48
N ARG A 100 -10.10 -14.87 -10.56
CA ARG A 100 -9.51 -14.00 -9.54
C ARG A 100 -8.00 -14.05 -9.67
N GLN A 101 -7.38 -12.88 -9.67
CA GLN A 101 -5.92 -12.76 -9.74
C GLN A 101 -5.47 -11.63 -8.82
N LYS A 102 -4.28 -11.77 -8.28
CA LYS A 102 -3.62 -10.70 -7.54
C LYS A 102 -2.47 -10.17 -8.38
N TRP A 103 -2.39 -8.86 -8.50
CA TRP A 103 -1.35 -8.16 -9.24
C TRP A 103 -0.69 -7.14 -8.34
N ASN A 104 0.54 -6.78 -8.66
CA ASN A 104 1.13 -5.59 -8.08
C ASN A 104 0.66 -4.37 -8.88
N TYR A 105 0.52 -3.24 -8.20
CA TYR A 105 0.28 -1.97 -8.88
C TYR A 105 1.18 -0.88 -8.32
N THR A 106 1.51 0.08 -9.17
CA THR A 106 2.15 1.33 -8.79
C THR A 106 1.41 2.50 -9.40
N VAL A 107 1.53 3.65 -8.75
CA VAL A 107 0.88 4.90 -9.17
C VAL A 107 1.95 5.94 -9.42
N SER A 108 1.88 6.62 -10.56
CA SER A 108 2.71 7.79 -10.86
C SER A 108 1.83 8.80 -11.59
N ASP A 109 1.56 9.93 -10.95
CA ASP A 109 0.63 10.95 -11.45
C ASP A 109 -0.76 10.35 -11.79
N ASN A 110 -1.12 10.35 -13.09
CA ASN A 110 -2.35 9.78 -13.62
C ASN A 110 -2.15 8.43 -14.32
N ILE A 111 -1.03 7.76 -14.09
CA ILE A 111 -0.69 6.46 -14.65
C ILE A 111 -0.79 5.38 -13.58
N LEU A 112 -1.52 4.33 -13.89
CA LEU A 112 -1.50 3.07 -13.15
C LEU A 112 -0.67 2.07 -13.94
N GLU A 113 0.31 1.49 -13.27
CA GLU A 113 1.07 0.36 -13.80
C GLU A 113 0.68 -0.90 -13.04
N PHE A 114 0.32 -1.94 -13.77
CA PHE A 114 0.02 -3.25 -13.25
C PHE A 114 1.10 -4.23 -13.67
N SER A 115 1.51 -5.09 -12.76
CA SER A 115 2.43 -6.19 -13.06
C SER A 115 1.96 -7.46 -12.38
N PHE A 116 2.12 -8.56 -13.10
CA PHE A 116 1.79 -9.89 -12.64
C PHE A 116 2.95 -10.82 -12.92
N GLN A 117 3.43 -11.46 -11.87
CA GLN A 117 4.45 -12.50 -11.98
C GLN A 117 3.84 -13.80 -11.47
N PRO A 118 3.33 -14.64 -12.37
CA PRO A 118 2.69 -15.86 -11.95
C PRO A 118 3.69 -16.91 -11.48
N ASP A 119 3.19 -17.81 -10.66
CA ASP A 119 3.72 -19.13 -10.54
C ASP A 119 3.49 -19.86 -11.88
N SER A 120 4.38 -20.71 -12.27
CA SER A 120 4.67 -21.50 -13.49
C SER A 120 3.63 -21.68 -14.62
N HIS A 121 2.38 -21.25 -14.52
CA HIS A 121 1.31 -21.58 -15.48
C HIS A 121 0.78 -20.41 -16.33
N PHE A 122 1.07 -19.17 -15.95
CA PHE A 122 0.62 -17.98 -16.66
C PHE A 122 1.81 -17.18 -17.19
N GLN A 123 1.61 -16.41 -18.25
CA GLN A 123 2.66 -15.52 -18.75
C GLN A 123 2.74 -14.25 -17.86
N PRO A 124 3.96 -13.80 -17.49
CA PRO A 124 4.11 -12.53 -16.81
C PRO A 124 3.63 -11.40 -17.71
N PHE A 125 3.00 -10.39 -17.14
CA PHE A 125 2.65 -9.18 -17.88
C PHE A 125 3.02 -7.93 -17.09
N GLN A 126 3.25 -6.87 -17.82
CA GLN A 126 3.38 -5.51 -17.33
C GLN A 126 2.52 -4.63 -18.23
N TYR A 127 1.69 -3.82 -17.63
CA TYR A 127 0.72 -3.03 -18.36
C TYR A 127 0.51 -1.67 -17.69
N THR A 128 0.44 -0.60 -18.48
CA THR A 128 0.19 0.75 -18.00
C THR A 128 -1.12 1.28 -18.57
N THR A 129 -1.85 2.04 -17.78
CA THR A 129 -3.08 2.71 -18.18
C THR A 129 -3.15 4.11 -17.60
N GLU A 130 -3.63 5.06 -18.39
CA GLU A 130 -4.02 6.35 -17.85
C GLU A 130 -5.33 6.19 -17.08
N TYR A 131 -5.47 6.93 -15.99
CA TYR A 131 -6.70 6.91 -15.22
C TYR A 131 -7.14 8.30 -14.76
N THR A 132 -8.41 8.43 -14.47
CA THR A 132 -8.98 9.54 -13.73
C THR A 132 -9.83 9.00 -12.58
N ILE A 133 -9.82 9.68 -11.45
CA ILE A 133 -10.50 9.25 -10.25
C ILE A 133 -11.24 10.40 -9.59
N THR A 134 -12.42 10.07 -9.06
CA THR A 134 -13.22 10.92 -8.15
C THR A 134 -13.51 10.11 -6.89
N ASP A 135 -14.25 10.68 -5.95
CA ASP A 135 -14.65 9.98 -4.72
C ASP A 135 -15.48 8.71 -4.99
N SER A 136 -16.11 8.60 -6.15
CA SER A 136 -17.03 7.52 -6.48
C SER A 136 -16.78 6.83 -7.80
N THR A 137 -15.92 7.36 -8.65
CA THR A 137 -15.72 6.83 -10.01
C THR A 137 -14.23 6.72 -10.33
N LEU A 138 -13.82 5.56 -10.84
CA LEU A 138 -12.50 5.29 -11.42
C LEU A 138 -12.68 5.00 -12.90
N ILE A 139 -12.00 5.77 -13.75
CA ILE A 139 -12.00 5.58 -15.20
C ILE A 139 -10.59 5.23 -15.61
N MET A 140 -10.42 4.11 -16.31
CA MET A 140 -9.16 3.69 -16.93
C MET A 140 -9.30 3.71 -18.45
N TYR A 141 -8.27 4.20 -19.12
CA TYR A 141 -8.25 4.37 -20.57
C TYR A 141 -7.33 3.36 -21.23
N ASN A 142 -7.79 2.79 -22.36
CA ASN A 142 -7.06 1.76 -23.10
C ASN A 142 -6.65 0.56 -22.24
N PHE A 143 -7.45 0.25 -21.23
CA PHE A 143 -7.19 -0.85 -20.31
C PHE A 143 -7.31 -2.19 -21.04
N SER A 144 -6.34 -3.06 -20.89
CA SER A 144 -6.34 -4.38 -21.54
C SER A 144 -6.14 -5.49 -20.52
N MET A 145 -6.95 -6.53 -20.63
CA MET A 145 -6.92 -7.63 -19.69
C MET A 145 -7.49 -8.90 -20.34
N ASP A 146 -6.84 -10.03 -20.13
CA ASP A 146 -7.26 -11.34 -20.65
C ASP A 146 -7.53 -11.32 -22.17
N GLY A 147 -6.74 -10.52 -22.92
CA GLY A 147 -6.94 -10.35 -24.36
C GLY A 147 -8.11 -9.43 -24.74
N ILE A 148 -8.80 -8.87 -23.76
CA ILE A 148 -9.87 -7.89 -23.98
C ILE A 148 -9.31 -6.50 -23.77
N ARG A 149 -9.56 -5.63 -24.74
CA ARG A 149 -9.17 -4.23 -24.68
C ARG A 149 -10.42 -3.37 -24.45
N PHE A 150 -10.36 -2.55 -23.43
CA PHE A 150 -11.34 -1.52 -23.13
C PHE A 150 -10.78 -0.18 -23.54
N GLU A 151 -11.43 0.54 -24.45
CA GLU A 151 -11.08 1.92 -24.74
C GLU A 151 -11.28 2.79 -23.50
N LYS A 152 -12.34 2.52 -22.77
CA LYS A 152 -12.70 3.14 -21.51
C LYS A 152 -13.35 2.09 -20.60
N LEU A 153 -12.78 1.89 -19.42
CA LEU A 153 -13.39 1.09 -18.35
C LEU A 153 -13.78 2.04 -17.21
N GLU A 154 -15.06 2.08 -16.89
CA GLU A 154 -15.60 2.91 -15.80
C GLU A 154 -16.07 2.02 -14.66
N LEU A 155 -15.53 2.27 -13.47
CA LEU A 155 -15.83 1.54 -12.26
C LEU A 155 -16.36 2.50 -11.20
N MET A 156 -17.32 2.03 -10.42
CA MET A 156 -17.91 2.77 -9.30
C MET A 156 -17.34 2.27 -7.97
N LYS A 157 -17.04 3.18 -7.06
CA LYS A 157 -16.57 2.82 -5.72
C LYS A 157 -17.70 2.18 -4.92
N LYS A 158 -17.48 0.98 -4.44
CA LYS A 158 -18.40 0.31 -3.53
C LYS A 158 -18.37 1.00 -2.17
N ARG A 159 -19.51 1.42 -1.70
CA ARG A 159 -19.66 1.89 -0.31
C ARG A 159 -19.77 0.65 0.59
N LEU A 160 -18.80 0.50 1.48
CA LEU A 160 -18.82 -0.53 2.54
C LEU A 160 -19.75 -0.10 3.67
#